data_b1de3dafc0fbaaab77e2855773d48b99
#
_entry.id   b1de3dafc0fbaaab77e2855773d48b99
#
_cell.length_a   1.000
_cell.length_b   1.000
_cell.length_c   1.000
_cell.angle_alpha   90.00
_cell.angle_beta   90.00
_cell.angle_gamma   90.00
#
_symmetry.space_group_name_H-M   'P 1'
#
loop_
_entity.id
_entity.type
_entity.pdbx_description
1 polymer ?
#
loop_
_entity_poly.entity_id
_entity_poly.type
_entity_poly.pdbx_seq_one_letter_code
_entity_poly.pdbx_strand_id
1 'polypeptide(L)'
;KRYYGGQTYTDIVENIARDRAKKLFNCKFANVQPHAGAPANIGMYFALLEPGDTVLGMDLSHGGHLTHGHPVTYLTKIYKFVRYKMKNPDTGEIDYDEMRAVAKREKPKIVLAGYSAYPRELDYKRMVSIAREVGALAVMDIAHIAGLIAGKAVKNPFDYGFDVMTTTTHKTLRGPRGGMILT
;
A
#
# COMPACT_ATOMS: atom_id res chain seq x y z
N LYS A 1 20.33 3.87 -13.70
CA LYS A 1 21.72 3.54 -14.10
C LYS A 1 22.12 2.23 -13.41
N ARG A 2 22.47 1.20 -14.17
CA ARG A 2 22.87 -0.11 -13.66
C ARG A 2 24.31 -0.10 -13.16
N TYR A 3 24.61 -1.00 -12.23
CA TYR A 3 25.96 -1.15 -11.68
C TYR A 3 26.92 -1.77 -12.71
N TYR A 4 26.47 -2.77 -13.47
CA TYR A 4 27.22 -3.41 -14.53
C TYR A 4 26.88 -2.82 -15.91
N GLY A 5 27.88 -2.80 -16.81
CA GLY A 5 27.67 -2.50 -18.22
C GLY A 5 26.86 -3.58 -18.96
N GLY A 6 26.51 -3.34 -20.22
CA GLY A 6 25.81 -4.32 -21.06
C GLY A 6 24.34 -4.58 -20.72
N GLN A 7 23.70 -3.72 -19.93
CA GLN A 7 22.33 -3.91 -19.45
C GLN A 7 21.27 -3.23 -20.34
N THR A 8 21.60 -2.87 -21.56
CA THR A 8 20.71 -2.12 -22.47
C THR A 8 19.33 -2.78 -22.65
N TYR A 9 19.31 -4.08 -22.89
CA TYR A 9 18.04 -4.79 -23.09
C TYR A 9 17.26 -4.95 -21.78
N THR A 10 17.93 -5.13 -20.65
CA THR A 10 17.30 -5.13 -19.33
C THR A 10 16.65 -3.80 -19.03
N ASP A 11 17.31 -2.69 -19.34
CA ASP A 11 16.76 -1.34 -19.17
C ASP A 11 15.55 -1.10 -20.07
N ILE A 12 15.58 -1.60 -21.32
CA ILE A 12 14.42 -1.51 -22.24
C ILE A 12 13.21 -2.25 -21.64
N VAL A 13 13.39 -3.49 -21.17
CA VAL A 13 12.31 -4.30 -20.59
C VAL A 13 11.75 -3.63 -19.33
N GLU A 14 12.62 -3.14 -18.45
CA GLU A 14 12.19 -2.44 -17.24
C GLU A 14 11.42 -1.15 -17.57
N ASN A 15 11.89 -0.36 -18.54
CA ASN A 15 11.19 0.86 -18.95
C ASN A 15 9.82 0.55 -19.54
N ILE A 16 9.68 -0.49 -20.37
CA ILE A 16 8.39 -0.94 -20.89
C ILE A 16 7.44 -1.30 -19.74
N ALA A 17 7.91 -2.04 -18.75
CA ALA A 17 7.11 -2.42 -17.58
C ALA A 17 6.66 -1.19 -16.77
N ARG A 18 7.57 -0.24 -16.54
CA ARG A 18 7.29 1.01 -15.84
C ARG A 18 6.24 1.85 -16.58
N ASP A 19 6.39 2.01 -17.90
CA ASP A 19 5.47 2.84 -18.70
C ASP A 19 4.08 2.20 -18.79
N ARG A 20 4.00 0.87 -18.91
CA ARG A 20 2.74 0.14 -18.85
C ARG A 20 2.08 0.26 -17.46
N ALA A 21 2.83 0.15 -16.37
CA ALA A 21 2.32 0.32 -15.01
C ALA A 21 1.78 1.74 -14.81
N LYS A 22 2.52 2.77 -15.23
CA LYS A 22 2.07 4.17 -15.16
C LYS A 22 0.74 4.38 -15.91
N LYS A 23 0.65 3.87 -17.14
CA LYS A 23 -0.56 3.97 -17.95
C LYS A 23 -1.74 3.21 -17.34
N LEU A 24 -1.48 2.00 -16.83
CA LEU A 24 -2.52 1.11 -16.28
C LEU A 24 -3.16 1.68 -15.01
N PHE A 25 -2.35 2.26 -14.12
CA PHE A 25 -2.79 2.77 -12.82
C PHE A 25 -2.93 4.30 -12.78
N ASN A 26 -2.72 4.99 -13.90
CA ASN A 26 -2.77 6.46 -13.98
C ASN A 26 -1.88 7.14 -12.93
N CYS A 27 -0.59 6.75 -12.86
CA CYS A 27 0.37 7.28 -11.92
C CYS A 27 1.57 7.94 -12.62
N LYS A 28 2.27 8.83 -11.91
CA LYS A 28 3.42 9.56 -12.46
C LYS A 28 4.68 8.71 -12.50
N PHE A 29 4.89 7.93 -11.44
CA PHE A 29 6.09 7.10 -11.29
C PHE A 29 5.73 5.66 -10.94
N ALA A 30 6.56 4.73 -11.39
CA ALA A 30 6.45 3.32 -11.08
C ALA A 30 7.84 2.72 -10.83
N ASN A 31 7.99 1.98 -9.74
CA ASN A 31 9.12 1.08 -9.50
C ASN A 31 8.61 -0.35 -9.66
N VAL A 32 9.22 -1.10 -10.57
CA VAL A 32 8.82 -2.49 -10.91
C VAL A 32 9.85 -3.52 -10.48
N GLN A 33 10.83 -3.12 -9.66
CA GLN A 33 11.92 -3.98 -9.22
C GLN A 33 11.59 -4.90 -8.02
N PRO A 34 10.61 -4.61 -7.14
CA PRO A 34 10.30 -5.53 -6.05
C PRO A 34 9.94 -6.93 -6.53
N HIS A 35 10.44 -7.97 -5.86
CA HIS A 35 10.17 -9.36 -6.23
C HIS A 35 8.77 -9.84 -5.82
N ALA A 36 8.12 -9.14 -4.89
CA ALA A 36 6.78 -9.46 -4.40
C ALA A 36 6.20 -8.24 -3.65
N GLY A 37 4.97 -8.36 -3.12
CA GLY A 37 4.32 -7.31 -2.35
C GLY A 37 5.03 -6.97 -1.04
N ALA A 38 5.55 -7.96 -0.31
CA ALA A 38 6.29 -7.71 0.92
C ALA A 38 7.56 -6.86 0.67
N PRO A 39 8.45 -7.19 -0.29
CA PRO A 39 9.55 -6.30 -0.68
C PRO A 39 9.09 -4.91 -1.16
N ALA A 40 7.95 -4.80 -1.85
CA ALA A 40 7.40 -3.50 -2.24
C ALA A 40 7.03 -2.65 -1.01
N ASN A 41 6.32 -3.25 -0.04
CA ASN A 41 5.97 -2.57 1.21
C ASN A 41 7.20 -2.19 2.03
N ILE A 42 8.19 -3.10 2.14
CA ILE A 42 9.46 -2.83 2.85
C ILE A 42 10.21 -1.67 2.18
N GLY A 43 10.35 -1.71 0.85
CA GLY A 43 11.02 -0.65 0.10
C GLY A 43 10.32 0.71 0.24
N MET A 44 8.99 0.71 0.25
CA MET A 44 8.19 1.91 0.49
C MET A 44 8.42 2.47 1.90
N TYR A 45 8.41 1.63 2.95
CA TYR A 45 8.70 2.08 4.30
C TYR A 45 10.11 2.66 4.42
N PHE A 46 11.12 1.99 3.90
CA PHE A 46 12.51 2.50 3.93
C PHE A 46 12.72 3.80 3.16
N ALA A 47 11.90 4.06 2.15
CA ALA A 47 11.98 5.30 1.39
C ALA A 47 11.28 6.49 2.08
N LEU A 48 10.29 6.22 2.94
CA LEU A 48 9.39 7.24 3.47
C LEU A 48 9.48 7.44 4.99
N LEU A 49 10.14 6.55 5.71
CA LEU A 49 10.16 6.52 7.17
C LEU A 49 11.57 6.44 7.73
N GLU A 50 11.74 7.06 8.90
CA GLU A 50 12.89 6.86 9.75
C GLU A 50 12.60 5.80 10.83
N PRO A 51 13.61 5.08 11.37
CA PRO A 51 13.43 4.16 12.47
C PRO A 51 12.70 4.82 13.65
N GLY A 52 11.67 4.14 14.17
CA GLY A 52 10.81 4.64 15.23
C GLY A 52 9.54 5.37 14.74
N ASP A 53 9.45 5.73 13.47
CA ASP A 53 8.24 6.35 12.92
C ASP A 53 7.02 5.45 13.05
N THR A 54 5.86 6.08 13.19
CA THR A 54 4.59 5.39 13.41
C THR A 54 3.82 5.17 12.10
N VAL A 55 3.31 3.96 11.92
CA VAL A 55 2.40 3.56 10.82
C VAL A 55 1.07 3.13 11.43
N LEU A 56 -0.04 3.66 10.92
CA LEU A 56 -1.39 3.23 11.26
C LEU A 56 -1.90 2.28 10.18
N GLY A 57 -2.07 1.01 10.51
CA GLY A 57 -2.54 -0.04 9.61
C GLY A 57 -3.68 -0.86 10.19
N MET A 58 -4.32 -1.68 9.37
CA MET A 58 -5.38 -2.58 9.84
C MET A 58 -4.80 -3.78 10.58
N ASP A 59 -5.47 -4.19 11.65
CA ASP A 59 -5.15 -5.41 12.38
C ASP A 59 -5.27 -6.65 11.46
N LEU A 60 -4.32 -7.59 11.59
CA LEU A 60 -4.32 -8.82 10.80
C LEU A 60 -5.61 -9.64 11.02
N SER A 61 -6.09 -9.70 12.27
CA SER A 61 -7.32 -10.43 12.63
C SER A 61 -8.59 -9.83 11.99
N HIS A 62 -8.51 -8.61 11.49
CA HIS A 62 -9.59 -7.91 10.80
C HIS A 62 -9.37 -7.82 9.27
N GLY A 63 -8.42 -8.57 8.74
CA GLY A 63 -8.16 -8.69 7.31
C GLY A 63 -6.89 -8.00 6.81
N GLY A 64 -6.07 -7.41 7.69
CA GLY A 64 -4.80 -6.78 7.33
C GLY A 64 -3.78 -7.76 6.72
N HIS A 65 -2.58 -7.28 6.45
CA HIS A 65 -1.47 -8.09 5.95
C HIS A 65 -0.33 -8.14 6.96
N LEU A 66 0.52 -9.18 6.89
CA LEU A 66 1.67 -9.34 7.79
C LEU A 66 2.59 -8.10 7.76
N THR A 67 2.87 -7.56 6.57
CA THR A 67 3.73 -6.37 6.41
C THR A 67 3.08 -5.06 6.84
N HIS A 68 1.81 -5.08 7.23
CA HIS A 68 1.12 -3.93 7.83
C HIS A 68 1.34 -3.86 9.34
N GLY A 69 2.40 -4.50 9.83
CA GLY A 69 2.90 -4.41 11.19
C GLY A 69 2.56 -5.60 12.09
N HIS A 70 2.33 -6.79 11.55
CA HIS A 70 2.17 -7.97 12.41
C HIS A 70 3.49 -8.25 13.17
N PRO A 71 3.43 -8.60 14.48
CA PRO A 71 4.63 -8.79 15.31
C PRO A 71 5.63 -9.83 14.82
N VAL A 72 5.18 -10.78 13.98
CA VAL A 72 6.08 -11.78 13.36
C VAL A 72 7.05 -11.17 12.35
N THR A 73 6.77 -9.96 11.83
CA THR A 73 7.62 -9.30 10.86
C THR A 73 8.72 -8.48 11.54
N TYR A 74 9.91 -8.46 10.94
CA TYR A 74 11.02 -7.66 11.44
C TYR A 74 10.73 -6.15 11.43
N LEU A 75 9.79 -5.70 10.61
CA LEU A 75 9.39 -4.29 10.51
C LEU A 75 8.96 -3.70 11.86
N THR A 76 8.35 -4.51 12.74
CA THR A 76 7.91 -4.04 14.06
C THR A 76 9.07 -3.79 15.06
N LYS A 77 10.28 -4.21 14.71
CA LYS A 77 11.50 -3.87 15.44
C LYS A 77 12.11 -2.54 14.97
N ILE A 78 11.70 -2.06 13.79
CA ILE A 78 12.22 -0.83 13.19
C ILE A 78 11.22 0.32 13.36
N TYR A 79 9.93 0.04 13.12
CA TYR A 79 8.85 1.04 13.12
C TYR A 79 7.80 0.74 14.18
N LYS A 80 7.14 1.79 14.67
CA LYS A 80 5.98 1.65 15.55
C LYS A 80 4.73 1.43 14.71
N PHE A 81 4.05 0.30 14.88
CA PHE A 81 2.77 0.04 14.22
C PHE A 81 1.62 0.15 15.21
N VAL A 82 0.63 0.97 14.88
CA VAL A 82 -0.64 1.09 15.58
C VAL A 82 -1.77 0.57 14.68
N ARG A 83 -2.88 0.17 15.28
CA ARG A 83 -3.92 -0.59 14.58
C ARG A 83 -5.25 0.13 14.60
N TYR A 84 -5.95 0.07 13.46
CA TYR A 84 -7.38 0.27 13.42
C TYR A 84 -8.11 -1.05 13.10
N LYS A 85 -9.39 -1.11 13.39
CA LYS A 85 -10.19 -2.34 13.36
C LYS A 85 -11.54 -2.11 12.71
N MET A 86 -12.25 -3.19 12.44
CA MET A 86 -13.69 -3.13 12.19
C MET A 86 -14.42 -2.75 13.47
N LYS A 87 -15.45 -1.94 13.38
CA LYS A 87 -16.34 -1.56 14.47
C LYS A 87 -17.13 -2.77 14.95
N ASN A 88 -17.64 -3.54 13.99
CA ASN A 88 -18.34 -4.78 14.22
C ASN A 88 -17.90 -5.81 13.16
N PRO A 89 -17.30 -6.95 13.56
CA PRO A 89 -16.90 -8.01 12.64
C PRO A 89 -18.07 -8.60 11.84
N ASP A 90 -19.28 -8.68 12.41
CA ASP A 90 -20.44 -9.25 11.73
C ASP A 90 -20.92 -8.36 10.55
N THR A 91 -20.87 -7.04 10.71
CA THR A 91 -21.18 -6.09 9.63
C THR A 91 -19.99 -5.82 8.74
N GLY A 92 -18.79 -6.04 9.24
CA GLY A 92 -17.52 -5.81 8.55
C GLY A 92 -17.21 -4.33 8.27
N GLU A 93 -17.82 -3.40 8.97
CA GLU A 93 -17.60 -1.97 8.81
C GLU A 93 -16.33 -1.54 9.55
N ILE A 94 -15.48 -0.73 8.87
CA ILE A 94 -14.31 -0.13 9.51
C ILE A 94 -14.77 0.96 10.46
N ASP A 95 -14.18 1.01 11.65
CA ASP A 95 -14.37 2.09 12.61
C ASP A 95 -13.51 3.30 12.22
N TYR A 96 -14.02 4.12 11.31
CA TYR A 96 -13.32 5.33 10.86
C TYR A 96 -13.21 6.40 11.94
N ASP A 97 -14.10 6.41 12.92
CA ASP A 97 -14.06 7.40 14.01
C ASP A 97 -12.98 7.02 15.02
N GLU A 98 -12.88 5.75 15.40
CA GLU A 98 -11.75 5.26 16.20
C GLU A 98 -10.44 5.36 15.41
N MET A 99 -10.43 5.04 14.12
CA MET A 99 -9.24 5.23 13.26
C MET A 99 -8.74 6.68 13.30
N ARG A 100 -9.64 7.66 13.22
CA ARG A 100 -9.31 9.09 13.34
C ARG A 100 -8.80 9.44 14.74
N ALA A 101 -9.42 8.91 15.79
CA ALA A 101 -8.97 9.13 17.16
C ALA A 101 -7.55 8.58 17.38
N VAL A 102 -7.27 7.36 16.90
CA VAL A 102 -5.94 6.76 16.92
C VAL A 102 -4.94 7.60 16.12
N ALA A 103 -5.29 8.03 14.91
CA ALA A 103 -4.42 8.86 14.09
C ALA A 103 -4.04 10.17 14.80
N LYS A 104 -4.99 10.86 15.41
CA LYS A 104 -4.75 12.11 16.17
C LYS A 104 -3.87 11.89 17.39
N ARG A 105 -4.05 10.81 18.12
CA ARG A 105 -3.26 10.45 19.31
C ARG A 105 -1.84 10.03 18.95
N GLU A 106 -1.68 9.17 17.96
CA GLU A 106 -0.40 8.53 17.64
C GLU A 106 0.41 9.26 16.57
N LYS A 107 -0.22 10.21 15.85
CA LYS A 107 0.40 11.03 14.77
C LYS A 107 1.27 10.21 13.80
N PRO A 108 0.71 9.21 13.13
CA PRO A 108 1.47 8.36 12.23
C PRO A 108 2.02 9.17 11.05
N LYS A 109 3.14 8.72 10.48
CA LYS A 109 3.67 9.22 9.22
C LYS A 109 2.96 8.63 8.01
N ILE A 110 2.40 7.43 8.17
CA ILE A 110 1.65 6.72 7.15
C ILE A 110 0.32 6.23 7.73
N VAL A 111 -0.77 6.51 7.02
CA VAL A 111 -2.06 5.84 7.15
C VAL A 111 -2.18 4.84 6.01
N LEU A 112 -2.14 3.56 6.36
CA LEU A 112 -2.07 2.45 5.42
C LEU A 112 -3.42 1.77 5.26
N ALA A 113 -3.91 1.78 4.05
CA ALA A 113 -5.09 1.06 3.60
C ALA A 113 -4.70 -0.20 2.80
N GLY A 114 -5.68 -1.05 2.50
CA GLY A 114 -5.47 -2.27 1.74
C GLY A 114 -5.36 -3.50 2.62
N TYR A 115 -5.89 -4.61 2.13
CA TYR A 115 -6.14 -5.78 2.97
C TYR A 115 -5.96 -7.08 2.19
N SER A 116 -5.67 -8.14 2.93
CA SER A 116 -5.61 -9.49 2.36
C SER A 116 -6.96 -10.19 2.33
N ALA A 117 -7.79 -9.94 3.34
CA ALA A 117 -9.02 -10.71 3.59
C ALA A 117 -10.24 -9.85 3.96
N TYR A 118 -10.22 -8.56 3.63
CA TYR A 118 -11.35 -7.67 3.84
C TYR A 118 -12.13 -7.51 2.52
N PRO A 119 -13.40 -7.97 2.44
CA PRO A 119 -14.10 -8.10 1.16
C PRO A 119 -14.94 -6.87 0.77
N ARG A 120 -14.97 -5.83 1.59
CA ARG A 120 -15.82 -4.65 1.35
C ARG A 120 -15.06 -3.51 0.70
N GLU A 121 -15.79 -2.62 0.03
CA GLU A 121 -15.23 -1.39 -0.51
C GLU A 121 -14.85 -0.43 0.63
N LEU A 122 -13.74 0.28 0.45
CA LEU A 122 -13.26 1.27 1.41
C LEU A 122 -13.80 2.65 1.10
N ASP A 123 -14.07 3.44 2.14
CA ASP A 123 -14.28 4.87 1.97
C ASP A 123 -12.92 5.59 1.81
N TYR A 124 -12.45 5.65 0.56
CA TYR A 124 -11.18 6.29 0.21
C TYR A 124 -11.10 7.74 0.65
N LYS A 125 -12.22 8.48 0.55
CA LYS A 125 -12.26 9.90 0.95
C LYS A 125 -12.04 10.05 2.45
N ARG A 126 -12.69 9.23 3.27
CA ARG A 126 -12.50 9.26 4.73
C ARG A 126 -11.07 8.87 5.10
N MET A 127 -10.50 7.85 4.48
CA MET A 127 -9.12 7.42 4.76
C MET A 127 -8.11 8.54 4.44
N VAL A 128 -8.22 9.14 3.26
CA VAL A 128 -7.34 10.26 2.86
C VAL A 128 -7.55 11.47 3.77
N SER A 129 -8.80 11.80 4.13
CA SER A 129 -9.10 12.89 5.07
C SER A 129 -8.40 12.68 6.42
N ILE A 130 -8.49 11.46 6.98
CA ILE A 130 -7.84 11.12 8.25
C ILE A 130 -6.30 11.27 8.15
N ALA A 131 -5.70 10.83 7.05
CA ALA A 131 -4.27 11.01 6.82
C ALA A 131 -3.89 12.51 6.78
N ARG A 132 -4.63 13.32 6.03
CA ARG A 132 -4.37 14.76 5.89
C ARG A 132 -4.55 15.53 7.21
N GLU A 133 -5.53 15.16 8.04
CA GLU A 133 -5.77 15.78 9.36
C GLU A 133 -4.55 15.70 10.29
N VAL A 134 -3.68 14.71 10.10
CA VAL A 134 -2.50 14.48 10.95
C VAL A 134 -1.17 14.67 10.21
N GLY A 135 -1.21 15.14 8.95
CA GLY A 135 -0.02 15.34 8.11
C GLY A 135 0.65 14.04 7.67
N ALA A 136 -0.09 12.93 7.64
CA ALA A 136 0.40 11.62 7.20
C ALA A 136 0.25 11.42 5.69
N LEU A 137 1.08 10.55 5.12
CA LEU A 137 0.89 10.02 3.79
C LEU A 137 -0.24 8.96 3.78
N ALA A 138 -1.13 9.06 2.80
CA ALA A 138 -2.14 8.06 2.54
C ALA A 138 -1.57 7.00 1.58
N VAL A 139 -1.39 5.79 2.06
CA VAL A 139 -0.80 4.67 1.31
C VAL A 139 -1.82 3.55 1.16
N MET A 140 -1.85 2.89 0.00
CA MET A 140 -2.73 1.74 -0.20
C MET A 140 -2.00 0.55 -0.81
N ASP A 141 -2.04 -0.58 -0.12
CA ASP A 141 -1.65 -1.89 -0.67
C ASP A 141 -2.85 -2.45 -1.45
N ILE A 142 -2.74 -2.43 -2.78
CA ILE A 142 -3.80 -2.87 -3.69
C ILE A 142 -3.58 -4.30 -4.21
N ALA A 143 -2.67 -5.07 -3.63
CA ALA A 143 -2.26 -6.38 -4.15
C ALA A 143 -3.43 -7.32 -4.44
N HIS A 144 -4.48 -7.30 -3.63
CA HIS A 144 -5.64 -8.17 -3.81
C HIS A 144 -6.69 -7.62 -4.79
N ILE A 145 -6.67 -6.32 -5.08
CA ILE A 145 -7.66 -5.66 -5.96
C ILE A 145 -7.04 -5.01 -7.21
N ALA A 146 -5.73 -5.17 -7.41
CA ALA A 146 -5.03 -4.52 -8.53
C ALA A 146 -5.63 -4.87 -9.90
N GLY A 147 -6.04 -6.12 -10.10
CA GLY A 147 -6.72 -6.55 -11.33
C GLY A 147 -8.09 -5.92 -11.50
N LEU A 148 -8.83 -5.69 -10.41
CA LEU A 148 -10.13 -5.03 -10.43
C LEU A 148 -9.99 -3.54 -10.76
N ILE A 149 -8.97 -2.87 -10.21
CA ILE A 149 -8.64 -1.47 -10.55
C ILE A 149 -8.23 -1.37 -12.02
N ALA A 150 -7.33 -2.25 -12.48
CA ALA A 150 -6.89 -2.30 -13.87
C ALA A 150 -8.06 -2.55 -14.86
N GLY A 151 -8.99 -3.41 -14.48
CA GLY A 151 -10.23 -3.70 -15.21
C GLY A 151 -11.34 -2.66 -15.02
N LYS A 152 -11.10 -1.60 -14.25
CA LYS A 152 -12.07 -0.53 -13.93
C LYS A 152 -13.36 -1.04 -13.24
N ALA A 153 -13.29 -2.20 -12.60
CA ALA A 153 -14.40 -2.77 -11.83
C ALA A 153 -14.54 -2.12 -10.44
N VAL A 154 -13.45 -1.54 -9.92
CA VAL A 154 -13.42 -0.74 -8.69
C VAL A 154 -12.66 0.56 -8.93
N LYS A 155 -12.86 1.52 -8.05
CA LYS A 155 -12.26 2.85 -8.14
C LYS A 155 -10.74 2.80 -7.97
N ASN A 156 -10.02 3.70 -8.65
CA ASN A 156 -8.58 3.86 -8.47
C ASN A 156 -8.31 4.76 -7.25
N PRO A 157 -7.51 4.32 -6.25
CA PRO A 157 -7.19 5.12 -5.07
C PRO A 157 -6.53 6.47 -5.39
N PHE A 158 -5.74 6.57 -6.46
CA PHE A 158 -5.12 7.84 -6.87
C PHE A 158 -6.15 8.93 -7.19
N ASP A 159 -7.33 8.56 -7.71
CA ASP A 159 -8.41 9.51 -8.00
C ASP A 159 -8.99 10.14 -6.72
N TYR A 160 -8.66 9.60 -5.56
CA TYR A 160 -9.10 10.06 -4.23
C TYR A 160 -7.98 10.71 -3.41
N GLY A 161 -6.76 10.80 -3.96
CA GLY A 161 -5.65 11.49 -3.34
C GLY A 161 -4.75 10.63 -2.47
N PHE A 162 -4.71 9.31 -2.66
CA PHE A 162 -3.64 8.48 -2.11
C PHE A 162 -2.30 8.90 -2.71
N ASP A 163 -1.25 8.89 -1.90
CA ASP A 163 0.10 9.33 -2.29
C ASP A 163 0.90 8.20 -2.92
N VAL A 164 0.72 6.98 -2.41
CA VAL A 164 1.48 5.79 -2.83
C VAL A 164 0.54 4.59 -2.90
N MET A 165 0.70 3.78 -3.93
CA MET A 165 0.16 2.43 -3.97
C MET A 165 1.28 1.40 -4.05
N THR A 166 1.13 0.29 -3.34
CA THR A 166 1.95 -0.92 -3.50
C THR A 166 1.11 -2.07 -4.03
N THR A 167 1.71 -2.98 -4.77
CA THR A 167 0.97 -4.14 -5.29
C THR A 167 1.89 -5.31 -5.62
N THR A 168 1.25 -6.44 -5.88
CA THR A 168 1.85 -7.62 -6.54
C THR A 168 1.41 -7.68 -8.00
N THR A 169 2.18 -8.37 -8.82
CA THR A 169 1.78 -8.68 -10.20
C THR A 169 1.10 -10.05 -10.35
N HIS A 170 1.27 -10.94 -9.38
CA HIS A 170 0.91 -12.37 -9.45
C HIS A 170 -0.38 -12.78 -8.73
N LYS A 171 -1.19 -11.82 -8.26
CA LYS A 171 -2.51 -12.06 -7.66
C LYS A 171 -3.61 -11.71 -8.69
N THR A 172 -4.53 -10.84 -8.36
CA THR A 172 -5.63 -10.47 -9.27
C THR A 172 -5.16 -9.83 -10.58
N LEU A 173 -3.95 -9.25 -10.62
CA LEU A 173 -3.35 -8.72 -11.85
C LEU A 173 -2.92 -9.83 -12.83
N ARG A 174 -2.83 -11.09 -12.39
CA ARG A 174 -2.62 -12.30 -13.17
C ARG A 174 -1.30 -12.35 -13.97
N GLY A 175 -0.27 -11.66 -13.49
CA GLY A 175 1.06 -11.64 -14.07
C GLY A 175 2.04 -12.61 -13.41
N PRO A 176 3.30 -12.62 -13.86
CA PRO A 176 4.37 -13.34 -13.19
C PRO A 176 4.64 -12.77 -11.79
N ARG A 177 5.37 -13.52 -10.95
CA ARG A 177 5.74 -13.06 -9.61
C ARG A 177 6.56 -11.78 -9.67
N GLY A 178 6.11 -10.78 -8.94
CA GLY A 178 6.74 -9.48 -8.80
C GLY A 178 5.92 -8.55 -7.93
N GLY A 179 6.42 -7.35 -7.72
CA GLY A 179 5.75 -6.27 -7.02
C GLY A 179 6.00 -4.93 -7.68
N MET A 180 5.21 -3.93 -7.31
CA MET A 180 5.36 -2.56 -7.80
C MET A 180 5.10 -1.57 -6.67
N ILE A 181 5.79 -0.41 -6.76
CA ILE A 181 5.50 0.79 -5.98
C ILE A 181 5.13 1.87 -6.99
N LEU A 182 3.99 2.52 -6.79
CA LEU A 182 3.38 3.49 -7.69
C LEU A 182 3.16 4.81 -6.92
N THR A 183 3.46 5.95 -7.57
CA THR A 183 3.24 7.29 -7.00
C THR A 183 2.77 8.29 -8.04
#